data_29d1a68ac8f1949c09a7a61c4bb232be
#
_entry.id   29d1a68ac8f1949c09a7a61c4bb232be
#
_cell.length_a   1.000
_cell.length_b   1.000
_cell.length_c   1.000
_cell.angle_alpha   90.00
_cell.angle_beta   90.00
_cell.angle_gamma   90.00
#
_symmetry.space_group_name_H-M   'P 1'
#
loop_
_entity.id
_entity.type
_entity.pdbx_description
1 polymer ?
#
loop_
_entity_poly.entity_id
_entity_poly.type
_entity_poly.pdbx_seq_one_letter_code
_entity_poly.pdbx_strand_id
1 'polypeptide(L)'
;MRLLAIDYGTKRVGLAVTDPLKIIAFALETVRSKDVMVFLKAYLESEEVEAFVVGMPVNLDGEETNNTPHVKGFVKNLQKNFPEIPVHLHDERFTSKIALQAMISSGYSKKDRREKGNIDKISAVIILQSYMEMLGI
;
A
#
# COMPACT_ATOMS: atom_id res chain seq x y z
N MET A 1 2.65 -16.26 6.90
CA MET A 1 1.68 -15.64 5.98
C MET A 1 2.15 -14.24 5.60
N ARG A 2 1.79 -13.77 4.43
CA ARG A 2 2.21 -12.45 3.94
C ARG A 2 1.41 -11.32 4.57
N LEU A 3 2.04 -10.15 4.68
CA LEU A 3 1.33 -8.88 4.88
C LEU A 3 1.18 -8.23 3.50
N LEU A 4 0.03 -7.62 3.24
CA LEU A 4 -0.23 -6.93 1.98
C LEU A 4 -0.56 -5.46 2.27
N ALA A 5 0.25 -4.57 1.74
CA ALA A 5 0.06 -3.13 1.91
C ALA A 5 -0.63 -2.53 0.70
N ILE A 6 -1.47 -1.55 0.96
CA ILE A 6 -2.29 -0.89 -0.06
C ILE A 6 -2.14 0.62 0.09
N ASP A 7 -1.69 1.25 -0.98
CA ASP A 7 -1.68 2.71 -1.10
C ASP A 7 -2.83 3.09 -2.04
N TYR A 8 -3.97 3.44 -1.45
CA TYR A 8 -5.20 3.68 -2.20
C TYR A 8 -5.26 5.09 -2.77
N GLY A 9 -5.40 5.17 -4.09
CA GLY A 9 -5.73 6.42 -4.78
C GLY A 9 -7.07 6.27 -5.49
N THR A 10 -7.70 7.39 -5.84
CA THR A 10 -9.01 7.37 -6.52
C THR A 10 -8.95 6.82 -7.94
N LYS A 11 -7.77 6.85 -8.55
CA LYS A 11 -7.55 6.33 -9.91
C LYS A 11 -6.70 5.07 -9.93
N ARG A 12 -5.66 5.01 -9.12
CA ARG A 12 -4.71 3.91 -9.07
C ARG A 12 -4.45 3.50 -7.64
N VAL A 13 -4.15 2.23 -7.46
CA VAL A 13 -3.84 1.64 -6.16
C VAL A 13 -2.49 0.92 -6.28
N GLY A 14 -1.55 1.32 -5.44
CA GLY A 14 -0.26 0.64 -5.32
C GLY A 14 -0.36 -0.50 -4.31
N LEU A 15 0.22 -1.64 -4.64
CA LEU A 15 0.20 -2.84 -3.80
C LEU A 15 1.62 -3.33 -3.55
N ALA A 16 1.87 -3.76 -2.32
CA ALA A 16 3.12 -4.38 -1.92
C ALA A 16 2.83 -5.55 -0.98
N VAL A 17 3.73 -6.52 -0.96
CA VAL A 17 3.59 -7.70 -0.10
C VAL A 17 4.91 -8.04 0.55
N THR A 18 4.86 -8.77 1.67
CA THR A 18 6.03 -9.43 2.23
C THR A 18 6.18 -10.82 1.63
N ASP A 19 7.35 -11.43 1.82
CA ASP A 19 7.51 -12.87 1.68
C ASP A 19 6.69 -13.59 2.77
N PRO A 20 6.47 -14.91 2.65
CA PRO A 20 5.69 -15.65 3.66
C PRO A 20 6.25 -15.56 5.07
N LEU A 21 7.56 -15.37 5.23
CA LEU A 21 8.22 -15.27 6.54
C LEU A 21 8.25 -13.84 7.08
N LYS A 22 7.72 -12.87 6.35
CA LYS A 22 7.67 -11.44 6.72
C LYS A 22 9.06 -10.85 6.99
N ILE A 23 10.03 -11.17 6.13
CA ILE A 23 11.40 -10.67 6.22
C ILE A 23 11.60 -9.45 5.32
N ILE A 24 11.09 -9.51 4.10
CA ILE A 24 11.30 -8.49 3.06
C ILE A 24 9.96 -8.00 2.53
N ALA A 25 9.86 -6.70 2.30
CA ALA A 25 8.73 -6.07 1.60
C ALA A 25 9.15 -5.78 0.16
N PHE A 26 8.28 -6.09 -0.80
CA PHE A 26 8.54 -5.81 -2.21
C PHE A 26 7.26 -5.40 -2.94
N ALA A 27 7.43 -4.67 -4.05
CA ALA A 27 6.32 -4.19 -4.85
C ALA A 27 5.59 -5.37 -5.51
N LEU A 28 4.26 -5.33 -5.47
CA LEU A 28 3.44 -6.36 -6.11
C LEU A 28 2.90 -5.87 -7.45
N GLU A 29 2.08 -4.84 -7.44
CA GLU A 29 1.44 -4.32 -8.65
C GLU A 29 0.86 -2.94 -8.42
N THR A 30 0.60 -2.22 -9.50
CA THR A 30 -0.27 -1.04 -9.51
C THR A 30 -1.48 -1.38 -10.35
N VAL A 31 -2.66 -1.22 -9.79
CA VAL A 31 -3.92 -1.52 -10.49
C VAL A 31 -4.84 -0.30 -10.45
N ARG A 32 -5.81 -0.27 -11.33
CA ARG A 32 -6.84 0.77 -11.28
C ARG A 32 -7.71 0.55 -10.05
N SER A 33 -8.17 1.63 -9.43
CA SER A 33 -9.00 1.55 -8.23
C SER A 33 -10.28 0.74 -8.46
N LYS A 34 -10.85 0.79 -9.66
CA LYS A 34 -12.04 0.00 -10.01
C LYS A 34 -11.78 -1.50 -10.10
N ASP A 35 -10.53 -1.91 -10.27
CA ASP A 35 -10.14 -3.31 -10.48
C ASP A 35 -9.50 -3.94 -9.24
N VAL A 36 -9.26 -3.16 -8.19
CA VAL A 36 -8.47 -3.63 -7.04
C VAL A 36 -9.12 -4.82 -6.32
N MET A 37 -10.44 -4.83 -6.16
CA MET A 37 -11.12 -5.94 -5.47
C MET A 37 -11.02 -7.22 -6.28
N VAL A 38 -11.14 -7.14 -7.59
CA VAL A 38 -10.99 -8.31 -8.49
C VAL A 38 -9.56 -8.84 -8.40
N PHE A 39 -8.57 -7.95 -8.42
CA PHE A 39 -7.17 -8.32 -8.29
C PHE A 39 -6.91 -9.03 -6.95
N LEU A 40 -7.40 -8.47 -5.85
CA LEU A 40 -7.20 -9.04 -4.52
C LEU A 40 -7.85 -10.41 -4.37
N LYS A 41 -9.06 -10.59 -4.92
CA LYS A 41 -9.73 -11.90 -4.89
C LYS A 41 -8.89 -12.94 -5.62
N ALA A 42 -8.38 -12.61 -6.79
CA ALA A 42 -7.53 -13.52 -7.57
C ALA A 42 -6.21 -13.83 -6.84
N TYR A 43 -5.59 -12.82 -6.26
CA TYR A 43 -4.34 -12.98 -5.52
C TYR A 43 -4.52 -13.92 -4.32
N LEU A 44 -5.61 -13.74 -3.57
CA LEU A 44 -5.89 -14.53 -2.37
C LEU A 44 -6.26 -15.98 -2.67
N GLU A 45 -6.58 -16.32 -3.92
CA GLU A 45 -6.80 -17.71 -4.32
C GLU A 45 -5.49 -18.51 -4.33
N SER A 46 -4.36 -17.86 -4.58
CA SER A 46 -3.05 -18.52 -4.68
C SER A 46 -2.10 -18.21 -3.54
N GLU A 47 -2.32 -17.11 -2.81
CA GLU A 47 -1.40 -16.67 -1.76
C GLU A 47 -2.16 -16.39 -0.46
N GLU A 48 -1.58 -16.80 0.66
CA GLU A 48 -2.14 -16.53 1.97
C GLU A 48 -1.70 -15.17 2.49
N VAL A 49 -2.64 -14.34 2.90
CA VAL A 49 -2.40 -13.02 3.47
C VAL A 49 -2.99 -12.99 4.87
N GLU A 50 -2.16 -12.64 5.87
CA GLU A 50 -2.63 -12.60 7.26
C GLU A 50 -3.31 -11.28 7.62
N ALA A 51 -2.92 -10.18 6.96
CA ALA A 51 -3.50 -8.86 7.24
C ALA A 51 -3.27 -7.91 6.05
N PHE A 52 -4.19 -6.97 5.90
CA PHE A 52 -4.02 -5.83 5.00
C PHE A 52 -3.51 -4.64 5.80
N VAL A 53 -2.57 -3.90 5.24
CA VAL A 53 -2.06 -2.65 5.81
C VAL A 53 -2.41 -1.54 4.83
N VAL A 54 -3.31 -0.64 5.22
CA VAL A 54 -3.76 0.45 4.34
C VAL A 54 -3.15 1.75 4.84
N GLY A 55 -2.44 2.45 3.96
CA GLY A 55 -1.91 3.77 4.26
C GLY A 55 -3.04 4.78 4.42
N MET A 56 -3.06 5.49 5.54
CA MET A 56 -4.06 6.52 5.78
C MET A 56 -3.44 7.89 5.47
N PRO A 57 -3.93 8.58 4.43
CA PRO A 57 -3.38 9.88 4.06
C PRO A 57 -3.83 10.94 5.06
N VAL A 58 -2.85 11.63 5.63
CA VAL A 58 -3.08 12.78 6.51
C VAL A 58 -2.05 13.85 6.18
N ASN A 59 -2.37 15.10 6.49
CA ASN A 59 -1.43 16.22 6.35
C ASN A 59 -0.35 16.13 7.43
N LEU A 60 0.72 16.93 7.28
CA LEU A 60 1.84 16.94 8.22
C LEU A 60 1.43 17.27 9.66
N ASP A 61 0.34 18.01 9.83
CA ASP A 61 -0.23 18.34 11.15
C ASP A 61 -1.16 17.25 11.69
N GLY A 62 -1.33 16.15 10.96
CA GLY A 62 -2.19 15.05 11.37
C GLY A 62 -3.64 15.18 10.95
N GLU A 63 -4.02 16.24 10.26
CA GLU A 63 -5.39 16.43 9.79
C GLU A 63 -5.69 15.63 8.51
N GLU A 64 -6.96 15.33 8.29
CA GLU A 64 -7.43 14.58 7.13
C GLU A 64 -7.17 15.34 5.82
N THR A 65 -6.86 14.59 4.76
CA THR A 65 -6.70 15.12 3.40
C THR A 65 -7.98 14.90 2.60
N ASN A 66 -8.01 15.44 1.37
CA ASN A 66 -9.13 15.21 0.45
C ASN A 66 -9.31 13.73 0.11
N ASN A 67 -8.26 12.92 0.16
CA ASN A 67 -8.32 11.49 -0.13
C ASN A 67 -8.76 10.64 1.07
N THR A 68 -8.71 11.17 2.28
CA THR A 68 -9.06 10.42 3.50
C THR A 68 -10.45 9.78 3.45
N PRO A 69 -11.53 10.49 3.04
CA PRO A 69 -12.85 9.87 2.96
C PRO A 69 -12.90 8.71 1.96
N HIS A 70 -12.17 8.81 0.85
CA HIS A 70 -12.10 7.75 -0.17
C HIS A 70 -11.41 6.51 0.38
N VAL A 71 -10.34 6.68 1.14
CA VAL A 71 -9.63 5.57 1.80
C VAL A 71 -10.52 4.91 2.84
N LYS A 72 -11.23 5.68 3.65
CA LYS A 72 -12.17 5.14 4.64
C LYS A 72 -13.27 4.30 3.98
N GLY A 73 -13.81 4.78 2.86
CA GLY A 73 -14.79 4.02 2.07
C GLY A 73 -14.21 2.74 1.51
N PHE A 74 -12.99 2.80 1.00
CA PHE A 74 -12.29 1.62 0.50
C PHE A 74 -12.06 0.58 1.61
N VAL A 75 -11.64 1.02 2.80
CA VAL A 75 -11.43 0.12 3.94
C VAL A 75 -12.71 -0.61 4.32
N LYS A 76 -13.85 0.09 4.35
CA LYS A 76 -15.14 -0.55 4.62
C LYS A 76 -15.47 -1.62 3.60
N ASN A 77 -15.22 -1.32 2.32
CA ASN A 77 -15.46 -2.25 1.24
C ASN A 77 -14.53 -3.46 1.31
N LEU A 78 -13.27 -3.22 1.68
CA LEU A 78 -12.27 -4.27 1.87
C LEU A 78 -12.69 -5.22 3.01
N GLN A 79 -13.13 -4.68 4.13
CA GLN A 79 -13.60 -5.45 5.28
C GLN A 79 -14.85 -6.26 4.93
N LYS A 80 -15.74 -5.71 4.10
CA LYS A 80 -16.96 -6.39 3.66
C LYS A 80 -16.62 -7.57 2.74
N ASN A 81 -15.66 -7.41 1.84
CA ASN A 81 -15.27 -8.45 0.88
C ASN A 81 -14.38 -9.53 1.49
N PHE A 82 -13.58 -9.17 2.50
CA PHE A 82 -12.62 -10.08 3.14
C PHE A 82 -12.74 -10.00 4.66
N PRO A 83 -13.89 -10.42 5.23
CA PRO A 83 -14.14 -10.22 6.66
C PRO A 83 -13.21 -11.01 7.58
N GLU A 84 -12.54 -12.02 7.06
CA GLU A 84 -11.63 -12.87 7.84
C GLU A 84 -10.22 -12.28 7.93
N ILE A 85 -9.89 -11.28 7.11
CA ILE A 85 -8.56 -10.69 7.07
C ILE A 85 -8.58 -9.33 7.76
N PRO A 86 -7.82 -9.16 8.85
CA PRO A 86 -7.76 -7.87 9.55
C PRO A 86 -7.22 -6.76 8.64
N VAL A 87 -7.73 -5.56 8.82
CA VAL A 87 -7.26 -4.36 8.12
C VAL A 87 -6.66 -3.42 9.15
N HIS A 88 -5.37 -3.11 8.99
CA HIS A 88 -4.65 -2.18 9.85
C HIS A 88 -4.39 -0.89 9.09
N LEU A 89 -4.69 0.24 9.73
CA LEU A 89 -4.43 1.55 9.15
C LEU A 89 -3.06 2.04 9.59
N HIS A 90 -2.31 2.60 8.66
CA HIS A 90 -0.97 3.12 8.93
C HIS A 90 -0.86 4.55 8.41
N ASP A 91 -0.40 5.47 9.27
CA ASP A 91 -0.19 6.87 8.92
C ASP A 91 0.91 6.97 7.85
N GLU A 92 0.58 7.59 6.72
CA GLU A 92 1.51 7.69 5.58
C GLU A 92 2.03 9.11 5.35
N ARG A 93 1.98 9.97 6.37
CA ARG A 93 2.63 11.29 6.28
C ARG A 93 4.08 11.08 5.82
N PHE A 94 4.59 11.88 4.93
CA PHE A 94 5.95 11.77 4.38
C PHE A 94 6.21 10.58 3.43
N THR A 95 5.27 9.64 3.27
CA THR A 95 5.51 8.42 2.47
C THR A 95 5.92 8.74 1.04
N SER A 96 5.23 9.66 0.37
CA SER A 96 5.54 10.01 -1.02
C SER A 96 6.94 10.59 -1.18
N LYS A 97 7.40 11.41 -0.22
CA LYS A 97 8.73 11.98 -0.24
C LYS A 97 9.79 10.91 -0.02
N ILE A 98 9.56 10.01 0.92
CA ILE A 98 10.45 8.87 1.19
C ILE A 98 10.51 7.96 -0.03
N ALA A 99 9.37 7.70 -0.67
CA ALA A 99 9.29 6.87 -1.87
C ALA A 99 10.12 7.46 -3.01
N LEU A 100 10.05 8.77 -3.22
CA LEU A 100 10.83 9.43 -4.25
C LEU A 100 12.34 9.28 -3.99
N GLN A 101 12.77 9.45 -2.75
CA GLN A 101 14.18 9.26 -2.38
C GLN A 101 14.61 7.80 -2.57
N ALA A 102 13.75 6.85 -2.24
CA ALA A 102 14.02 5.43 -2.44
C ALA A 102 14.19 5.11 -3.93
N MET A 103 13.38 5.69 -4.81
CA MET A 103 13.50 5.53 -6.25
C MET A 103 14.85 6.08 -6.75
N ILE A 104 15.27 7.25 -6.27
CA ILE A 104 16.54 7.85 -6.63
C ILE A 104 17.69 6.94 -6.18
N SER A 105 17.65 6.45 -4.96
CA SER A 105 18.68 5.56 -4.40
C SER A 105 18.75 4.23 -5.14
N SER A 106 17.63 3.75 -5.69
CA SER A 106 17.54 2.49 -6.44
C SER A 106 17.92 2.64 -7.91
N GLY A 107 18.33 3.83 -8.35
CA GLY A 107 18.80 4.07 -9.71
C GLY A 107 17.71 4.33 -10.74
N TYR A 108 16.48 4.60 -10.32
CA TYR A 108 15.41 4.98 -11.25
C TYR A 108 15.79 6.26 -11.98
N SER A 109 15.59 6.28 -13.29
CA SER A 109 15.81 7.47 -14.10
C SER A 109 14.77 8.54 -13.78
N LYS A 110 15.02 9.77 -14.22
CA LYS A 110 14.06 10.86 -14.07
C LYS A 110 12.74 10.54 -14.78
N LYS A 111 12.81 9.86 -15.92
CA LYS A 111 11.62 9.40 -16.66
C LYS A 111 10.84 8.37 -15.85
N ASP A 112 11.53 7.38 -15.27
CA ASP A 112 10.90 6.34 -14.46
C ASP A 112 10.20 6.93 -13.24
N ARG A 113 10.83 7.93 -12.59
CA ARG A 113 10.24 8.60 -11.43
C ARG A 113 8.96 9.36 -11.74
N ARG A 114 8.78 9.78 -13.01
CA ARG A 114 7.57 10.48 -13.45
C ARG A 114 6.40 9.55 -13.70
N GLU A 115 6.64 8.27 -13.87
CA GLU A 115 5.57 7.29 -14.01
C GLU A 115 4.88 7.08 -12.68
N LYS A 116 3.61 7.49 -12.61
CA LYS A 116 2.83 7.45 -11.36
C LYS A 116 2.66 6.04 -10.81
N GLY A 117 2.57 5.02 -11.69
CA GLY A 117 2.47 3.63 -11.28
C GLY A 117 3.69 3.17 -10.47
N ASN A 118 4.90 3.62 -10.83
CA ASN A 118 6.11 3.29 -10.09
C ASN A 118 6.11 3.95 -8.71
N ILE A 119 5.68 5.21 -8.62
CA ILE A 119 5.57 5.92 -7.35
C ILE A 119 4.57 5.21 -6.43
N ASP A 120 3.42 4.79 -6.96
CA ASP A 120 2.38 4.11 -6.18
C ASP A 120 2.91 2.79 -5.61
N LYS A 121 3.63 2.00 -6.41
CA LYS A 121 4.25 0.74 -5.94
C LYS A 121 5.26 1.01 -4.83
N ILE A 122 6.14 1.98 -5.01
CA ILE A 122 7.16 2.32 -4.02
C ILE A 122 6.53 2.87 -2.75
N SER A 123 5.48 3.68 -2.86
CA SER A 123 4.74 4.17 -1.71
C SER A 123 4.15 3.02 -0.89
N ALA A 124 3.58 2.01 -1.56
CA ALA A 124 3.05 0.84 -0.88
C ALA A 124 4.15 0.04 -0.15
N VAL A 125 5.34 -0.11 -0.77
CA VAL A 125 6.49 -0.76 -0.14
C VAL A 125 6.92 0.00 1.12
N ILE A 126 6.98 1.33 1.05
CA ILE A 126 7.38 2.15 2.19
C ILE A 126 6.36 2.06 3.32
N ILE A 127 5.06 2.07 3.01
CA ILE A 127 4.01 1.84 4.00
C ILE A 127 4.25 0.51 4.71
N LEU A 128 4.52 -0.54 3.95
CA LEU A 128 4.72 -1.87 4.47
C LEU A 128 5.98 -1.97 5.32
N GLN A 129 7.09 -1.40 4.87
CA GLN A 129 8.34 -1.37 5.63
C GLN A 129 8.18 -0.62 6.95
N SER A 130 7.51 0.53 6.92
CA SER A 130 7.24 1.32 8.10
C SER A 130 6.39 0.55 9.12
N TYR A 131 5.38 -0.16 8.62
CA TYR A 131 4.53 -0.99 9.47
C TYR A 131 5.33 -2.14 10.10
N MET A 132 6.18 -2.80 9.32
CA MET A 132 7.05 -3.88 9.80
C MET A 132 8.00 -3.39 10.90
N GLU A 133 8.59 -2.22 10.73
CA GLU A 133 9.45 -1.60 11.75
C GLU A 133 8.67 -1.36 13.05
N MET A 134 7.45 -0.88 12.94
CA MET A 134 6.58 -0.66 14.10
C MET A 134 6.30 -1.97 14.85
N LEU A 135 6.17 -3.09 14.13
CA LEU A 135 5.97 -4.41 14.72
C LEU A 135 7.25 -5.05 15.25
N GLY A 136 8.42 -4.51 14.91
CA GLY A 136 9.71 -5.08 15.33
C GLY A 136 10.16 -6.28 14.51
N ILE A 137 9.70 -6.35 13.27
CA ILE A 137 10.10 -7.44 12.36
C ILE A 137 10.89 -6.93 11.16
#